data_7476e283d296b208c0b360d28958aa76
#
_entry.id   7476e283d296b208c0b360d28958aa76
#
_cell.length_a   1.000
_cell.length_b   1.000
_cell.length_c   1.000
_cell.angle_alpha   90.00
_cell.angle_beta   90.00
_cell.angle_gamma   90.00
#
_symmetry.space_group_name_H-M   'P 1'
#
loop_
_entity.id
_entity.type
_entity.pdbx_description
1 polymer ?
#
loop_
_entity_poly.entity_id
_entity_poly.type
_entity_poly.pdbx_seq_one_letter_code
_entity_poly.pdbx_strand_id
1 'polypeptide(L)'
;MPKGKNSSGVVLAVCTAIVCAAVLYSLRYSYLSCSDSVSEFVYGRIYDFGFAFRRTLDFSLQRGRFGLIFPFVVAVRYQLLGSGSPFAFWALQYIPICVNVVLLSFILGRRAGVKCGLLLSLLFASLLQVNGWHSLITCYPLDFMYGLALALTGLCLFIKSTESKKNGLLLKIVSAFLFYESMQTYEAFLTVAAVYLVLSISVLKREGKLSFKNLVISLDAHMITGILFIAMRVFVMFHPIVPLQDGVEDLTRMGNPKDFVITLGAFSGGMFPLADLVHPRVRSRILADGFEIRDIVVSLVAGIGMFMFMKTCRKDEKAAAKVKVIGLCGIVGALCFPLIHSLTSVYQKWVVEGHQFGYVPTTISYFGWIVFITCAVSYLPLSGRTKGKAAPYVAGIVLFTASLLTCGINHALIVEKIGPTSITYSYRTQLFLAAAKDSYCSKEGYDLVYAPDFEGVHDSMMFHEIMLENESETPYDVFLISSPDEYYSTAPSYKNPGVILYDEDSDTAIITDSDEINEGHTVTLSDIRIISAHGGSFSVSYEDNGTTISHEITLKPGEGVTIANEAPVDTASIDVVAR
;
A
#
# COMPACT_ATOMS: atom_id res chain seq x y z
N MET A 1 -13.37 8.80 -46.83
CA MET A 1 -13.00 8.82 -45.39
C MET A 1 -11.50 8.55 -45.29
N PRO A 2 -10.68 9.37 -44.65
CA PRO A 2 -9.25 9.10 -44.55
C PRO A 2 -9.02 8.03 -43.47
N LYS A 3 -8.75 6.79 -43.89
CA LYS A 3 -8.48 5.62 -43.05
C LYS A 3 -7.22 5.71 -42.17
N GLY A 4 -6.39 6.77 -42.28
CA GLY A 4 -5.12 6.87 -41.57
C GLY A 4 -5.14 7.59 -40.21
N LYS A 5 -6.26 8.20 -39.78
CA LYS A 5 -6.30 9.03 -38.55
C LYS A 5 -6.56 8.28 -37.23
N ASN A 6 -7.11 7.08 -37.26
CA ASN A 6 -7.46 6.33 -36.05
C ASN A 6 -6.34 5.39 -35.56
N SER A 7 -5.42 4.96 -36.44
CA SER A 7 -4.40 3.96 -36.10
C SER A 7 -3.44 4.39 -34.99
N SER A 8 -3.06 5.65 -34.96
CA SER A 8 -2.09 6.16 -33.98
C SER A 8 -2.62 6.25 -32.53
N GLY A 9 -3.92 6.54 -32.39
CA GLY A 9 -4.58 6.50 -31.07
C GLY A 9 -4.71 5.07 -30.55
N VAL A 10 -4.96 4.12 -31.44
CA VAL A 10 -5.00 2.68 -31.12
C VAL A 10 -3.63 2.19 -30.67
N VAL A 11 -2.55 2.55 -31.37
CA VAL A 11 -1.18 2.16 -30.98
C VAL A 11 -0.85 2.70 -29.60
N LEU A 12 -1.13 3.97 -29.31
CA LEU A 12 -0.91 4.54 -27.98
C LEU A 12 -1.72 3.78 -26.90
N ALA A 13 -2.99 3.46 -27.17
CA ALA A 13 -3.83 2.70 -26.24
C ALA A 13 -3.28 1.29 -25.99
N VAL A 14 -2.82 0.61 -27.04
CA VAL A 14 -2.21 -0.73 -26.92
C VAL A 14 -0.91 -0.66 -26.11
N CYS A 15 -0.02 0.31 -26.40
CA CYS A 15 1.20 0.52 -25.61
C CYS A 15 0.86 0.75 -24.13
N THR A 16 -0.12 1.61 -23.85
CA THR A 16 -0.57 1.89 -22.48
C THR A 16 -1.06 0.62 -21.78
N ALA A 17 -1.91 -0.16 -22.44
CA ALA A 17 -2.45 -1.39 -21.87
C ALA A 17 -1.35 -2.42 -21.55
N ILE A 18 -0.39 -2.61 -22.47
CA ILE A 18 0.75 -3.53 -22.25
C ILE A 18 1.59 -3.10 -21.05
N VAL A 19 1.95 -1.80 -20.97
CA VAL A 19 2.77 -1.30 -19.85
C VAL A 19 2.01 -1.42 -18.52
N CYS A 20 0.73 -1.04 -18.48
CA CYS A 20 -0.08 -1.19 -17.27
C CYS A 20 -0.18 -2.66 -16.83
N ALA A 21 -0.43 -3.59 -17.75
CA ALA A 21 -0.52 -5.02 -17.44
C ALA A 21 0.83 -5.56 -16.91
N ALA A 22 1.95 -5.17 -17.51
CA ALA A 22 3.27 -5.59 -17.08
C ALA A 22 3.61 -5.10 -15.67
N VAL A 23 3.26 -3.83 -15.34
CA VAL A 23 3.47 -3.28 -14.00
C VAL A 23 2.60 -3.99 -12.97
N LEU A 24 1.30 -4.19 -13.25
CA LEU A 24 0.43 -4.94 -12.34
C LEU A 24 0.95 -6.38 -12.09
N TYR A 25 1.45 -7.04 -13.13
CA TYR A 25 2.04 -8.35 -12.99
C TYR A 25 3.30 -8.36 -12.13
N SER A 26 4.15 -7.32 -12.22
CA SER A 26 5.36 -7.22 -11.39
C SER A 26 5.05 -7.05 -9.90
N LEU A 27 3.86 -6.54 -9.56
CA LEU A 27 3.43 -6.32 -8.17
C LEU A 27 2.77 -7.55 -7.51
N ARG A 28 2.70 -8.69 -8.20
CA ARG A 28 2.04 -9.91 -7.68
C ARG A 28 2.66 -10.47 -6.39
N TYR A 29 3.88 -10.09 -6.07
CA TYR A 29 4.58 -10.51 -4.85
C TYR A 29 4.18 -9.73 -3.59
N SER A 30 3.34 -8.71 -3.70
CA SER A 30 2.92 -7.88 -2.57
C SER A 30 1.70 -8.45 -1.83
N TYR A 31 1.77 -9.69 -1.37
CA TYR A 31 0.73 -10.31 -0.56
C TYR A 31 1.15 -10.34 0.90
N LEU A 32 0.32 -9.79 1.82
CA LEU A 32 0.61 -9.68 3.26
C LEU A 32 2.01 -9.09 3.56
N SER A 33 2.38 -8.01 2.90
CA SER A 33 3.75 -7.46 2.96
C SER A 33 4.00 -6.48 4.12
N CYS A 34 3.08 -6.36 5.06
CA CYS A 34 3.26 -5.59 6.30
C CYS A 34 2.29 -6.05 7.40
N SER A 35 2.56 -5.65 8.65
CA SER A 35 1.74 -5.95 9.83
C SER A 35 0.27 -5.55 9.65
N ASP A 36 -0.01 -4.37 9.06
CA ASP A 36 -1.39 -3.93 8.79
C ASP A 36 -2.15 -4.90 7.88
N SER A 37 -1.49 -5.45 6.86
CA SER A 37 -2.10 -6.44 5.97
C SER A 37 -2.38 -7.76 6.68
N VAL A 38 -1.50 -8.18 7.58
CA VAL A 38 -1.71 -9.37 8.45
C VAL A 38 -2.88 -9.13 9.38
N SER A 39 -2.95 -7.97 10.04
CA SER A 39 -4.06 -7.63 10.94
C SER A 39 -5.41 -7.67 10.24
N GLU A 40 -5.49 -7.12 9.03
CA GLU A 40 -6.71 -7.12 8.23
C GLU A 40 -7.12 -8.53 7.79
N PHE A 41 -6.15 -9.37 7.44
CA PHE A 41 -6.39 -10.78 7.14
C PHE A 41 -6.95 -11.51 8.35
N VAL A 42 -6.30 -11.39 9.51
CA VAL A 42 -6.70 -12.06 10.76
C VAL A 42 -8.08 -11.61 11.21
N TYR A 43 -8.31 -10.30 11.30
CA TYR A 43 -9.62 -9.77 11.68
C TYR A 43 -10.73 -10.16 10.70
N GLY A 44 -10.44 -10.18 9.41
CA GLY A 44 -11.42 -10.59 8.41
C GLY A 44 -11.75 -12.07 8.44
N ARG A 45 -10.85 -12.88 8.99
CA ARG A 45 -11.05 -14.31 9.14
C ARG A 45 -11.86 -14.66 10.40
N ILE A 46 -11.56 -13.97 11.50
CA ILE A 46 -12.11 -14.30 12.84
C ILE A 46 -13.45 -13.61 13.06
N TYR A 47 -13.58 -12.37 12.60
CA TYR A 47 -14.75 -11.54 12.91
C TYR A 47 -15.70 -11.38 11.73
N ASP A 48 -16.98 -11.30 12.03
CA ASP A 48 -18.01 -11.05 11.04
C ASP A 48 -18.01 -9.60 10.51
N PHE A 49 -18.77 -9.36 9.45
CA PHE A 49 -18.93 -8.03 8.86
C PHE A 49 -19.43 -6.99 9.87
N GLY A 50 -20.36 -7.38 10.76
CA GLY A 50 -20.95 -6.48 11.74
C GLY A 50 -19.93 -6.02 12.78
N PHE A 51 -19.05 -6.90 13.21
CA PHE A 51 -17.94 -6.55 14.10
C PHE A 51 -16.94 -5.62 13.41
N ALA A 52 -16.48 -5.97 12.21
CA ALA A 52 -15.54 -5.17 11.46
C ALA A 52 -16.09 -3.75 11.18
N PHE A 53 -17.38 -3.65 10.82
CA PHE A 53 -18.06 -2.36 10.63
C PHE A 53 -18.08 -1.52 11.92
N ARG A 54 -18.54 -2.11 13.03
CA ARG A 54 -18.62 -1.41 14.33
C ARG A 54 -17.26 -0.97 14.82
N ARG A 55 -16.25 -1.85 14.79
CA ARG A 55 -14.87 -1.52 15.18
C ARG A 55 -14.32 -0.34 14.37
N THR A 56 -14.50 -0.36 13.05
CA THR A 56 -14.03 0.74 12.19
C THR A 56 -14.82 2.02 12.41
N LEU A 57 -16.10 1.92 12.70
CA LEU A 57 -16.92 3.08 13.06
C LEU A 57 -16.44 3.70 14.38
N ASP A 58 -16.22 2.90 15.41
CA ASP A 58 -15.71 3.37 16.72
C ASP A 58 -14.35 4.06 16.57
N PHE A 59 -13.43 3.43 15.85
CA PHE A 59 -12.13 4.02 15.52
C PHE A 59 -12.26 5.36 14.75
N SER A 60 -13.22 5.45 13.84
CA SER A 60 -13.50 6.68 13.10
C SER A 60 -14.08 7.76 14.03
N LEU A 61 -15.02 7.41 14.90
CA LEU A 61 -15.64 8.32 15.86
C LEU A 61 -14.65 8.85 16.89
N GLN A 62 -13.71 8.01 17.38
CA GLN A 62 -12.62 8.43 18.27
C GLN A 62 -11.79 9.55 17.65
N ARG A 63 -11.64 9.53 16.33
CA ARG A 63 -10.90 10.54 15.55
C ARG A 63 -11.78 11.65 14.99
N GLY A 64 -13.04 11.75 15.39
CA GLY A 64 -13.98 12.76 14.89
C GLY A 64 -14.28 12.62 13.39
N ARG A 65 -14.26 11.40 12.86
CA ARG A 65 -14.66 11.08 11.50
C ARG A 65 -16.05 10.48 11.50
N PHE A 66 -17.01 11.14 10.85
CA PHE A 66 -18.43 10.78 10.86
C PHE A 66 -18.95 10.32 9.48
N GLY A 67 -18.06 9.73 8.68
CA GLY A 67 -18.41 9.15 7.39
C GLY A 67 -18.98 7.74 7.53
N LEU A 68 -19.90 7.36 6.67
CA LEU A 68 -20.50 6.02 6.64
C LEU A 68 -19.87 5.12 5.57
N ILE A 69 -19.33 5.72 4.50
CA ILE A 69 -18.75 4.94 3.39
C ILE A 69 -17.49 4.23 3.85
N PHE A 70 -16.63 4.90 4.61
CA PHE A 70 -15.36 4.34 5.07
C PHE A 70 -15.52 3.07 5.91
N PRO A 71 -16.30 3.02 7.02
CA PRO A 71 -16.49 1.81 7.80
C PRO A 71 -17.07 0.64 6.98
N PHE A 72 -17.98 0.94 6.05
CA PHE A 72 -18.55 -0.07 5.17
C PHE A 72 -17.50 -0.68 4.23
N VAL A 73 -16.67 0.16 3.59
CA VAL A 73 -15.61 -0.30 2.68
C VAL A 73 -14.58 -1.14 3.42
N VAL A 74 -14.19 -0.72 4.63
CA VAL A 74 -13.24 -1.47 5.47
C VAL A 74 -13.82 -2.81 5.88
N ALA A 75 -15.09 -2.88 6.29
CA ALA A 75 -15.72 -4.13 6.66
C ALA A 75 -15.79 -5.13 5.48
N VAL A 76 -16.16 -4.65 4.28
CA VAL A 76 -16.11 -5.48 3.05
C VAL A 76 -14.69 -5.97 2.78
N ARG A 77 -13.69 -5.09 2.93
CA ARG A 77 -12.29 -5.43 2.71
C ARG A 77 -11.81 -6.52 3.67
N TYR A 78 -12.11 -6.44 4.96
CA TYR A 78 -11.75 -7.44 5.94
C TYR A 78 -12.32 -8.81 5.58
N GLN A 79 -13.61 -8.90 5.21
CA GLN A 79 -14.22 -10.16 4.81
C GLN A 79 -13.57 -10.77 3.56
N LEU A 80 -13.21 -9.93 2.58
CA LEU A 80 -12.54 -10.41 1.37
C LEU A 80 -11.10 -10.85 1.64
N LEU A 81 -10.36 -10.14 2.49
CA LEU A 81 -9.00 -10.53 2.89
C LEU A 81 -9.01 -11.80 3.75
N GLY A 82 -9.93 -11.90 4.71
CA GLY A 82 -10.10 -13.08 5.56
C GLY A 82 -10.41 -14.37 4.80
N SER A 83 -10.86 -14.27 3.53
CA SER A 83 -11.02 -15.44 2.67
C SER A 83 -9.69 -16.15 2.35
N GLY A 84 -8.55 -15.53 2.64
CA GLY A 84 -7.21 -16.06 2.34
C GLY A 84 -6.86 -16.11 0.86
N SER A 85 -7.66 -15.49 -0.01
CA SER A 85 -7.42 -15.49 -1.45
C SER A 85 -6.41 -14.40 -1.86
N PRO A 86 -5.22 -14.74 -2.37
CA PRO A 86 -4.28 -13.76 -2.93
C PRO A 86 -4.91 -12.92 -4.03
N PHE A 87 -5.82 -13.50 -4.83
CA PHE A 87 -6.54 -12.76 -5.86
C PHE A 87 -7.45 -11.68 -5.28
N ALA A 88 -8.18 -11.97 -4.19
CA ALA A 88 -9.00 -10.98 -3.51
C ALA A 88 -8.14 -9.83 -2.96
N PHE A 89 -6.99 -10.15 -2.35
CA PHE A 89 -6.03 -9.15 -1.92
C PHE A 89 -5.58 -8.26 -3.07
N TRP A 90 -5.09 -8.83 -4.17
CA TRP A 90 -4.62 -8.05 -5.31
C TRP A 90 -5.73 -7.23 -5.98
N ALA A 91 -6.94 -7.76 -6.06
CA ALA A 91 -8.08 -7.02 -6.59
C ALA A 91 -8.39 -5.78 -5.73
N LEU A 92 -8.43 -5.95 -4.40
CA LEU A 92 -8.64 -4.85 -3.47
C LEU A 92 -7.51 -3.82 -3.52
N GLN A 93 -6.28 -4.28 -3.72
CA GLN A 93 -5.09 -3.43 -3.82
C GLN A 93 -5.08 -2.61 -5.12
N TYR A 94 -5.33 -3.23 -6.26
CA TYR A 94 -5.07 -2.61 -7.56
C TYR A 94 -6.30 -1.96 -8.19
N ILE A 95 -7.52 -2.44 -7.91
CA ILE A 95 -8.73 -1.80 -8.46
C ILE A 95 -8.82 -0.32 -8.08
N PRO A 96 -8.65 0.10 -6.82
CA PRO A 96 -8.71 1.52 -6.46
C PRO A 96 -7.61 2.36 -7.12
N ILE A 97 -6.41 1.81 -7.28
CA ILE A 97 -5.31 2.48 -7.99
C ILE A 97 -5.70 2.69 -9.47
N CYS A 98 -6.19 1.64 -10.13
CA CYS A 98 -6.65 1.72 -11.51
C CYS A 98 -7.81 2.72 -11.67
N VAL A 99 -8.78 2.73 -10.75
CA VAL A 99 -9.89 3.70 -10.74
C VAL A 99 -9.36 5.13 -10.67
N ASN A 100 -8.41 5.41 -9.78
CA ASN A 100 -7.80 6.74 -9.65
C ASN A 100 -7.07 7.17 -10.93
N VAL A 101 -6.31 6.27 -11.55
CA VAL A 101 -5.63 6.54 -12.84
C VAL A 101 -6.65 6.81 -13.95
N VAL A 102 -7.72 6.02 -14.02
CA VAL A 102 -8.80 6.19 -15.00
C VAL A 102 -9.52 7.53 -14.79
N LEU A 103 -9.85 7.92 -13.56
CA LEU A 103 -10.49 9.20 -13.25
C LEU A 103 -9.60 10.38 -13.66
N LEU A 104 -8.32 10.37 -13.34
CA LEU A 104 -7.37 11.40 -13.76
C LEU A 104 -7.21 11.45 -15.28
N SER A 105 -7.11 10.28 -15.92
CA SER A 105 -7.02 10.16 -17.38
C SER A 105 -8.30 10.66 -18.05
N PHE A 106 -9.46 10.41 -17.47
CA PHE A 106 -10.74 10.92 -17.93
C PHE A 106 -10.80 12.46 -17.82
N ILE A 107 -10.40 13.03 -16.67
CA ILE A 107 -10.35 14.48 -16.46
C ILE A 107 -9.48 15.14 -17.53
N LEU A 108 -8.26 14.65 -17.70
CA LEU A 108 -7.30 15.20 -18.65
C LEU A 108 -7.76 14.96 -20.10
N GLY A 109 -8.25 13.75 -20.40
CA GLY A 109 -8.75 13.37 -21.73
C GLY A 109 -9.93 14.20 -22.18
N ARG A 110 -10.88 14.49 -21.28
CA ARG A 110 -12.01 15.37 -21.57
C ARG A 110 -11.61 16.83 -21.79
N ARG A 111 -10.54 17.29 -21.16
CA ARG A 111 -10.08 18.68 -21.20
C ARG A 111 -9.11 18.96 -22.34
N ALA A 112 -8.22 18.02 -22.64
CA ALA A 112 -7.10 18.20 -23.56
C ALA A 112 -7.06 17.16 -24.71
N GLY A 113 -8.04 16.26 -24.74
CA GLY A 113 -8.16 15.19 -25.74
C GLY A 113 -7.71 13.82 -25.23
N VAL A 114 -8.35 12.77 -25.76
CA VAL A 114 -8.18 11.38 -25.29
C VAL A 114 -6.70 10.94 -25.26
N LYS A 115 -5.89 11.40 -26.20
CA LYS A 115 -4.46 11.07 -26.23
C LYS A 115 -3.70 11.58 -25.00
N CYS A 116 -4.07 12.73 -24.44
CA CYS A 116 -3.47 13.24 -23.21
C CYS A 116 -3.87 12.39 -22.01
N GLY A 117 -5.10 11.88 -21.97
CA GLY A 117 -5.53 10.92 -20.94
C GLY A 117 -4.76 9.60 -21.03
N LEU A 118 -4.61 9.04 -22.24
CA LEU A 118 -3.81 7.82 -22.45
C LEU A 118 -2.34 8.03 -22.08
N LEU A 119 -1.77 9.20 -22.39
CA LEU A 119 -0.41 9.54 -21.98
C LEU A 119 -0.27 9.55 -20.45
N LEU A 120 -1.27 10.05 -19.72
CA LEU A 120 -1.25 10.02 -18.26
C LEU A 120 -1.14 8.59 -17.74
N SER A 121 -1.98 7.66 -18.22
CA SER A 121 -1.92 6.25 -17.82
C SER A 121 -0.58 5.61 -18.20
N LEU A 122 -0.05 5.92 -19.38
CA LEU A 122 1.25 5.43 -19.82
C LEU A 122 2.38 5.90 -18.91
N LEU A 123 2.44 7.20 -18.61
CA LEU A 123 3.47 7.78 -17.73
C LEU A 123 3.32 7.29 -16.30
N PHE A 124 2.07 7.18 -15.81
CA PHE A 124 1.82 6.62 -14.48
C PHE A 124 2.45 5.24 -14.33
N ALA A 125 2.13 4.33 -15.24
CA ALA A 125 2.65 2.96 -15.18
C ALA A 125 4.17 2.88 -15.45
N SER A 126 4.67 3.62 -16.46
CA SER A 126 6.09 3.58 -16.84
C SER A 126 7.05 4.14 -15.79
N LEU A 127 6.56 5.04 -14.92
CA LEU A 127 7.37 5.77 -13.94
C LEU A 127 6.99 5.43 -12.49
N LEU A 128 6.11 4.44 -12.28
CA LEU A 128 5.68 4.02 -10.96
C LEU A 128 6.82 3.32 -10.24
N GLN A 129 7.33 3.93 -9.18
CA GLN A 129 8.26 3.34 -8.26
C GLN A 129 7.50 2.70 -7.09
N VAL A 130 7.92 1.49 -6.71
CA VAL A 130 7.44 0.85 -5.48
C VAL A 130 8.31 1.33 -4.32
N ASN A 131 7.70 1.48 -3.16
CA ASN A 131 8.44 1.79 -1.95
C ASN A 131 8.37 0.57 -1.01
N GLY A 132 9.50 0.26 -0.37
CA GLY A 132 9.62 -0.92 0.48
C GLY A 132 8.97 -0.78 1.85
N TRP A 133 8.40 0.40 2.21
CA TRP A 133 7.83 0.59 3.54
C TRP A 133 6.51 1.35 3.46
N HIS A 134 5.45 0.78 4.05
CA HIS A 134 4.09 1.34 4.11
C HIS A 134 3.63 2.00 2.79
N SER A 135 3.95 1.34 1.67
CA SER A 135 3.57 1.82 0.35
C SER A 135 2.14 1.42 0.02
N LEU A 136 1.30 2.40 -0.34
CA LEU A 136 -0.06 2.14 -0.82
C LEU A 136 -0.10 1.31 -2.12
N ILE A 137 1.04 1.08 -2.75
CA ILE A 137 1.13 0.24 -3.95
C ILE A 137 1.30 -1.23 -3.58
N THR A 138 1.99 -1.53 -2.48
CA THR A 138 2.43 -2.90 -2.18
C THR A 138 1.89 -3.48 -0.88
N CYS A 139 1.62 -2.69 0.15
CA CYS A 139 1.41 -3.28 1.47
C CYS A 139 0.49 -2.55 2.44
N TYR A 140 0.12 -1.29 2.19
CA TYR A 140 -0.62 -0.55 3.20
C TYR A 140 -2.14 -0.59 2.94
N PRO A 141 -2.98 -0.47 4.02
CA PRO A 141 -4.43 -0.36 3.86
C PRO A 141 -4.84 0.67 2.83
N LEU A 142 -5.73 0.26 1.92
CA LEU A 142 -6.09 1.04 0.74
C LEU A 142 -7.09 2.16 0.97
N ASP A 143 -7.41 2.49 2.22
CA ASP A 143 -8.37 3.54 2.58
C ASP A 143 -8.07 4.87 1.90
N PHE A 144 -6.78 5.16 1.78
CA PHE A 144 -6.30 6.35 1.08
C PHE A 144 -6.61 6.34 -0.42
N MET A 145 -6.57 5.17 -1.07
CA MET A 145 -6.93 5.06 -2.49
C MET A 145 -8.43 5.20 -2.72
N TYR A 146 -9.27 4.72 -1.80
CA TYR A 146 -10.71 4.97 -1.83
C TYR A 146 -11.02 6.45 -1.57
N GLY A 147 -10.36 7.06 -0.57
CA GLY A 147 -10.48 8.48 -0.29
C GLY A 147 -10.10 9.35 -1.50
N LEU A 148 -9.00 8.99 -2.19
CA LEU A 148 -8.59 9.66 -3.43
C LEU A 148 -9.65 9.48 -4.54
N ALA A 149 -10.23 8.29 -4.70
CA ALA A 149 -11.27 8.06 -5.70
C ALA A 149 -12.52 8.90 -5.44
N LEU A 150 -12.93 9.04 -4.17
CA LEU A 150 -14.04 9.94 -3.77
C LEU A 150 -13.69 11.40 -4.09
N ALA A 151 -12.49 11.86 -3.73
CA ALA A 151 -12.03 13.22 -4.02
C ALA A 151 -11.98 13.52 -5.52
N LEU A 152 -11.43 12.61 -6.33
CA LEU A 152 -11.34 12.76 -7.79
C LEU A 152 -12.71 12.71 -8.46
N THR A 153 -13.61 11.86 -7.99
CA THR A 153 -15.00 11.83 -8.46
C THR A 153 -15.70 13.15 -8.13
N GLY A 154 -15.51 13.66 -6.92
CA GLY A 154 -15.96 14.98 -6.51
C GLY A 154 -15.43 16.08 -7.44
N LEU A 155 -14.13 16.08 -7.74
CA LEU A 155 -13.53 17.03 -8.69
C LEU A 155 -14.13 16.92 -10.10
N CYS A 156 -14.40 15.71 -10.60
CA CYS A 156 -15.09 15.52 -11.88
C CYS A 156 -16.47 16.17 -11.89
N LEU A 157 -17.25 15.98 -10.82
CA LEU A 157 -18.58 16.56 -10.68
C LEU A 157 -18.54 18.08 -10.52
N PHE A 158 -17.57 18.61 -9.75
CA PHE A 158 -17.33 20.04 -9.63
C PHE A 158 -17.03 20.69 -10.98
N ILE A 159 -16.12 20.11 -11.74
CA ILE A 159 -15.81 20.58 -13.10
C ILE A 159 -17.07 20.58 -13.98
N LYS A 160 -17.86 19.50 -13.90
CA LYS A 160 -19.11 19.39 -14.65
C LYS A 160 -20.17 20.39 -14.18
N SER A 161 -20.21 20.72 -12.88
CA SER A 161 -21.14 21.70 -12.32
C SER A 161 -20.92 23.10 -12.90
N THR A 162 -19.65 23.49 -13.13
CA THR A 162 -19.30 24.78 -13.74
C THR A 162 -19.67 24.88 -15.23
N GLU A 163 -19.96 23.76 -15.89
CA GLU A 163 -20.35 23.68 -17.30
C GLU A 163 -21.87 23.53 -17.51
N SER A 164 -22.59 23.06 -16.49
CA SER A 164 -24.01 22.71 -16.56
C SER A 164 -24.91 23.85 -16.10
N LYS A 165 -25.79 24.33 -17.00
CA LYS A 165 -26.78 25.34 -16.64
C LYS A 165 -27.99 24.77 -15.85
N LYS A 166 -28.37 23.51 -16.11
CA LYS A 166 -29.60 22.90 -15.53
C LYS A 166 -29.34 22.21 -14.20
N ASN A 167 -28.25 21.46 -14.06
CA ASN A 167 -27.98 20.61 -12.91
C ASN A 167 -26.75 21.07 -12.12
N GLY A 168 -26.26 22.31 -12.32
CA GLY A 168 -25.01 22.79 -11.73
C GLY A 168 -25.01 22.74 -10.20
N LEU A 169 -26.10 23.15 -9.57
CA LEU A 169 -26.24 23.14 -8.10
C LEU A 169 -26.20 21.70 -7.53
N LEU A 170 -26.97 20.77 -8.10
CA LEU A 170 -27.01 19.38 -7.65
C LEU A 170 -25.62 18.74 -7.78
N LEU A 171 -24.95 18.92 -8.92
CA LEU A 171 -23.60 18.40 -9.14
C LEU A 171 -22.58 18.98 -8.15
N LYS A 172 -22.71 20.26 -7.77
CA LYS A 172 -21.89 20.92 -6.78
C LYS A 172 -22.12 20.35 -5.38
N ILE A 173 -23.37 20.13 -4.98
CA ILE A 173 -23.71 19.51 -3.69
C ILE A 173 -23.17 18.09 -3.59
N VAL A 174 -23.37 17.25 -4.63
CA VAL A 174 -22.83 15.88 -4.66
C VAL A 174 -21.30 15.90 -4.65
N SER A 175 -20.67 16.85 -5.35
CA SER A 175 -19.22 17.04 -5.29
C SER A 175 -18.74 17.35 -3.87
N ALA A 176 -19.41 18.26 -3.17
CA ALA A 176 -19.07 18.63 -1.80
C ALA A 176 -19.30 17.47 -0.82
N PHE A 177 -20.35 16.67 -1.02
CA PHE A 177 -20.57 15.45 -0.25
C PHE A 177 -19.45 14.41 -0.45
N LEU A 178 -19.02 14.16 -1.68
CA LEU A 178 -17.91 13.26 -1.95
C LEU A 178 -16.56 13.78 -1.39
N PHE A 179 -16.37 15.09 -1.41
CA PHE A 179 -15.24 15.72 -0.75
C PHE A 179 -15.31 15.53 0.77
N TYR A 180 -16.50 15.69 1.39
CA TYR A 180 -16.72 15.39 2.80
C TYR A 180 -16.36 13.94 3.11
N GLU A 181 -16.91 12.96 2.37
CA GLU A 181 -16.64 11.54 2.58
C GLU A 181 -15.15 11.19 2.38
N SER A 182 -14.44 11.86 1.45
CA SER A 182 -13.00 11.65 1.30
C SER A 182 -12.22 12.11 2.54
N MET A 183 -12.60 13.23 3.17
CA MET A 183 -11.99 13.69 4.43
C MET A 183 -12.28 12.74 5.59
N GLN A 184 -13.40 11.99 5.53
CA GLN A 184 -13.74 10.99 6.55
C GLN A 184 -12.87 9.74 6.46
N THR A 185 -12.26 9.45 5.30
CA THR A 185 -11.27 8.37 5.20
C THR A 185 -9.96 8.80 5.83
N TYR A 186 -9.51 10.03 5.54
CA TYR A 186 -8.29 10.58 6.12
C TYR A 186 -8.24 12.11 6.05
N GLU A 187 -7.77 12.76 7.12
CA GLU A 187 -7.76 14.23 7.26
C GLU A 187 -6.97 14.95 6.18
N ALA A 188 -5.92 14.33 5.65
CA ALA A 188 -5.08 14.92 4.61
C ALA A 188 -5.87 15.28 3.35
N PHE A 189 -7.02 14.65 3.10
CA PHE A 189 -7.88 15.01 1.98
C PHE A 189 -8.51 16.41 2.11
N LEU A 190 -8.50 17.03 3.30
CA LEU A 190 -8.85 18.44 3.46
C LEU A 190 -8.01 19.34 2.53
N THR A 191 -6.76 18.98 2.28
CA THR A 191 -5.86 19.74 1.40
C THR A 191 -6.28 19.75 -0.07
N VAL A 192 -7.16 18.85 -0.50
CA VAL A 192 -7.77 18.86 -1.84
C VAL A 192 -8.59 20.14 -2.05
N ALA A 193 -9.02 20.82 -0.97
CA ALA A 193 -9.61 22.16 -1.05
C ALA A 193 -8.75 23.15 -1.85
N ALA A 194 -7.41 23.03 -1.78
CA ALA A 194 -6.50 23.85 -2.58
C ALA A 194 -6.65 23.60 -4.09
N VAL A 195 -6.94 22.37 -4.50
CA VAL A 195 -7.20 22.03 -5.90
C VAL A 195 -8.54 22.62 -6.36
N TYR A 196 -9.60 22.55 -5.54
CA TYR A 196 -10.86 23.21 -5.82
C TYR A 196 -10.69 24.73 -5.96
N LEU A 197 -9.87 25.34 -5.12
CA LEU A 197 -9.54 26.77 -5.16
C LEU A 197 -8.87 27.14 -6.49
N VAL A 198 -7.84 26.42 -6.92
CA VAL A 198 -7.14 26.64 -8.20
C VAL A 198 -8.11 26.53 -9.39
N LEU A 199 -8.96 25.51 -9.39
CA LEU A 199 -9.97 25.33 -10.43
C LEU A 199 -10.96 26.49 -10.46
N SER A 200 -11.49 26.91 -9.31
CA SER A 200 -12.45 28.03 -9.20
C SER A 200 -11.85 29.33 -9.69
N ILE A 201 -10.63 29.68 -9.25
CA ILE A 201 -9.91 30.86 -9.73
C ILE A 201 -9.75 30.82 -11.25
N SER A 202 -9.38 29.67 -11.79
CA SER A 202 -9.18 29.51 -13.25
C SER A 202 -10.48 29.71 -14.03
N VAL A 203 -11.60 29.16 -13.55
CA VAL A 203 -12.91 29.32 -14.18
C VAL A 203 -13.37 30.76 -14.13
N LEU A 204 -13.34 31.39 -12.96
CA LEU A 204 -13.78 32.78 -12.76
C LEU A 204 -12.90 33.78 -13.54
N LYS A 205 -11.58 33.54 -13.59
CA LYS A 205 -10.68 34.37 -14.41
C LYS A 205 -11.03 34.28 -15.90
N ARG A 206 -11.30 33.09 -16.41
CA ARG A 206 -11.69 32.88 -17.80
C ARG A 206 -13.01 33.58 -18.14
N GLU A 207 -13.94 33.65 -17.18
CA GLU A 207 -15.24 34.31 -17.33
C GLU A 207 -15.19 35.83 -17.11
N GLY A 208 -14.04 36.39 -16.70
CA GLY A 208 -13.92 37.80 -16.35
C GLY A 208 -14.63 38.18 -15.06
N LYS A 209 -14.98 37.19 -14.22
CA LYS A 209 -15.78 37.37 -12.99
C LYS A 209 -14.96 37.16 -11.72
N LEU A 210 -13.64 37.16 -11.78
CA LEU A 210 -12.80 36.91 -10.63
C LEU A 210 -12.96 38.03 -9.59
N SER A 211 -13.61 37.71 -8.49
CA SER A 211 -13.75 38.54 -7.27
C SER A 211 -13.84 37.64 -6.06
N PHE A 212 -13.51 38.15 -4.88
CA PHE A 212 -13.62 37.40 -3.62
C PHE A 212 -15.04 36.86 -3.41
N LYS A 213 -16.07 37.68 -3.62
CA LYS A 213 -17.48 37.26 -3.51
C LYS A 213 -17.81 36.08 -4.43
N ASN A 214 -17.43 36.15 -5.70
CA ASN A 214 -17.69 35.08 -6.66
C ASN A 214 -16.90 33.81 -6.34
N LEU A 215 -15.70 33.95 -5.79
CA LEU A 215 -14.90 32.80 -5.35
C LEU A 215 -15.56 32.09 -4.17
N VAL A 216 -16.04 32.82 -3.16
CA VAL A 216 -16.79 32.26 -2.03
C VAL A 216 -18.07 31.55 -2.54
N ILE A 217 -18.85 32.17 -3.42
CA ILE A 217 -20.06 31.56 -4.01
C ILE A 217 -19.71 30.30 -4.81
N SER A 218 -18.58 30.27 -5.52
CA SER A 218 -18.13 29.11 -6.28
C SER A 218 -17.82 27.92 -5.36
N LEU A 219 -17.28 28.17 -4.17
CA LEU A 219 -16.77 27.17 -3.22
C LEU A 219 -17.66 26.97 -1.99
N ASP A 220 -18.80 27.67 -1.87
CA ASP A 220 -19.64 27.70 -0.68
C ASP A 220 -19.92 26.31 -0.08
N ALA A 221 -20.41 25.36 -0.87
CA ALA A 221 -20.70 24.00 -0.42
C ALA A 221 -19.43 23.27 0.07
N HIS A 222 -18.29 23.43 -0.60
CA HIS A 222 -17.01 22.80 -0.21
C HIS A 222 -16.42 23.48 1.04
N MET A 223 -16.58 24.78 1.18
CA MET A 223 -16.18 25.52 2.40
C MET A 223 -17.03 25.10 3.60
N ILE A 224 -18.35 24.97 3.42
CA ILE A 224 -19.25 24.49 4.49
C ILE A 224 -18.84 23.08 4.93
N THR A 225 -18.59 22.17 3.99
CA THR A 225 -18.17 20.80 4.35
C THR A 225 -16.82 20.76 5.02
N GLY A 226 -15.84 21.58 4.59
CA GLY A 226 -14.53 21.69 5.23
C GLY A 226 -14.62 22.27 6.64
N ILE A 227 -15.41 23.35 6.84
CA ILE A 227 -15.65 23.94 8.16
C ILE A 227 -16.35 22.95 9.09
N LEU A 228 -17.38 22.25 8.59
CA LEU A 228 -18.09 21.24 9.36
C LEU A 228 -17.15 20.12 9.80
N PHE A 229 -16.31 19.62 8.89
CA PHE A 229 -15.31 18.60 9.22
C PHE A 229 -14.36 19.07 10.33
N ILE A 230 -13.78 20.27 10.21
CA ILE A 230 -12.88 20.84 11.23
C ILE A 230 -13.62 21.02 12.55
N ALA A 231 -14.85 21.57 12.53
CA ALA A 231 -15.64 21.77 13.73
C ALA A 231 -15.94 20.46 14.46
N MET A 232 -16.26 19.39 13.73
CA MET A 232 -16.50 18.06 14.31
C MET A 232 -15.23 17.46 14.91
N ARG A 233 -14.07 17.62 14.26
CA ARG A 233 -12.78 17.20 14.80
C ARG A 233 -12.45 17.93 16.10
N VAL A 234 -12.59 19.25 16.11
CA VAL A 234 -12.36 20.08 17.31
C VAL A 234 -13.34 19.70 18.42
N PHE A 235 -14.62 19.48 18.08
CA PHE A 235 -15.61 19.06 19.06
C PHE A 235 -15.22 17.74 19.74
N VAL A 236 -14.86 16.70 18.97
CA VAL A 236 -14.47 15.39 19.53
C VAL A 236 -13.18 15.49 20.34
N MET A 237 -12.23 16.37 19.98
CA MET A 237 -11.02 16.58 20.73
C MET A 237 -11.30 17.09 22.16
N PHE A 238 -12.35 17.93 22.34
CA PHE A 238 -12.75 18.43 23.67
C PHE A 238 -13.84 17.57 24.34
N HIS A 239 -14.59 16.77 23.57
CA HIS A 239 -15.68 15.94 24.03
C HIS A 239 -15.57 14.56 23.39
N PRO A 240 -14.67 13.68 23.88
CA PRO A 240 -14.49 12.36 23.31
C PRO A 240 -15.81 11.54 23.37
N ILE A 241 -16.28 11.08 22.22
CA ILE A 241 -17.50 10.26 22.08
C ILE A 241 -17.19 8.80 22.47
N VAL A 242 -15.98 8.36 22.20
CA VAL A 242 -15.46 7.03 22.55
C VAL A 242 -14.11 7.24 23.23
N PRO A 243 -13.74 6.45 24.26
CA PRO A 243 -12.43 6.56 24.88
C PRO A 243 -11.29 6.49 23.86
N LEU A 244 -10.29 7.35 24.02
CA LEU A 244 -9.09 7.31 23.20
C LEU A 244 -8.28 6.06 23.53
N GLN A 245 -7.83 5.35 22.53
CA GLN A 245 -6.84 4.30 22.70
C GLN A 245 -5.47 4.90 22.98
N ASP A 246 -4.66 4.21 23.79
CA ASP A 246 -3.28 4.62 24.07
C ASP A 246 -2.48 4.79 22.77
N GLY A 247 -1.61 5.80 22.74
CA GLY A 247 -0.78 6.12 21.56
C GLY A 247 -1.39 7.08 20.52
N VAL A 248 -2.69 7.37 20.58
CA VAL A 248 -3.34 8.32 19.62
C VAL A 248 -2.87 9.76 19.89
N GLU A 249 -2.50 10.10 21.11
CA GLU A 249 -2.04 11.45 21.49
C GLU A 249 -0.77 11.89 20.74
N ASP A 250 0.15 10.97 20.45
CA ASP A 250 1.42 11.30 19.78
C ASP A 250 1.22 11.70 18.33
N LEU A 251 0.17 11.21 17.66
CA LEU A 251 -0.17 11.57 16.28
C LEU A 251 -0.70 13.01 16.15
N THR A 252 -1.07 13.65 17.25
CA THR A 252 -1.64 15.01 17.26
C THR A 252 -0.61 16.09 17.63
N ARG A 253 0.56 15.73 18.17
CA ARG A 253 1.61 16.69 18.54
C ARG A 253 2.23 17.33 17.31
N MET A 254 2.26 18.66 17.31
CA MET A 254 2.99 19.42 16.30
C MET A 254 4.49 19.25 16.50
N GLY A 255 5.19 19.02 15.39
CA GLY A 255 6.63 18.87 15.40
C GLY A 255 7.40 20.19 15.22
N ASN A 256 8.70 20.06 14.97
CA ASN A 256 9.62 21.17 14.79
C ASN A 256 9.47 21.79 13.38
N PRO A 257 9.50 23.14 13.21
CA PRO A 257 9.43 23.77 11.90
C PRO A 257 10.56 23.40 10.92
N LYS A 258 11.78 23.13 11.43
CA LYS A 258 12.89 22.68 10.58
C LYS A 258 12.61 21.28 10.01
N ASP A 259 12.17 20.38 10.86
CA ASP A 259 11.90 18.99 10.49
C ASP A 259 10.64 18.89 9.62
N PHE A 260 9.69 19.83 9.77
CA PHE A 260 8.56 20.00 8.86
C PHE A 260 9.01 20.14 7.40
N VAL A 261 9.97 21.02 7.12
CA VAL A 261 10.44 21.25 5.73
C VAL A 261 11.11 20.00 5.15
N ILE A 262 11.92 19.32 5.98
CA ILE A 262 12.60 18.08 5.57
C ILE A 262 11.56 16.99 5.29
N THR A 263 10.60 16.81 6.19
CA THR A 263 9.54 15.78 6.07
C THR A 263 8.62 16.08 4.90
N LEU A 264 8.24 17.34 4.69
CA LEU A 264 7.45 17.73 3.52
C LEU A 264 8.21 17.43 2.21
N GLY A 265 9.50 17.73 2.16
CA GLY A 265 10.36 17.41 1.02
C GLY A 265 10.44 15.90 0.76
N ALA A 266 10.66 15.10 1.80
CA ALA A 266 10.73 13.65 1.73
C ALA A 266 9.40 13.03 1.26
N PHE A 267 8.29 13.41 1.87
CA PHE A 267 6.98 12.86 1.50
C PHE A 267 6.46 13.35 0.15
N SER A 268 6.79 14.58 -0.24
CA SER A 268 6.43 15.06 -1.57
C SER A 268 7.32 14.45 -2.67
N GLY A 269 8.59 14.22 -2.38
CA GLY A 269 9.60 13.79 -3.34
C GLY A 269 9.91 12.29 -3.38
N GLY A 270 9.55 11.53 -2.33
CA GLY A 270 10.00 10.13 -2.16
C GLY A 270 9.58 9.18 -3.29
N MET A 271 8.46 9.42 -3.97
CA MET A 271 8.06 8.70 -5.19
C MET A 271 8.12 9.60 -6.44
N PHE A 272 8.84 10.72 -6.40
CA PHE A 272 9.08 11.46 -7.64
C PHE A 272 9.84 10.54 -8.62
N PRO A 273 9.46 10.51 -9.92
CA PRO A 273 10.09 9.61 -10.87
C PRO A 273 11.62 9.60 -10.80
N LEU A 274 12.19 8.41 -10.63
CA LEU A 274 13.64 8.16 -10.49
C LEU A 274 14.27 8.68 -9.17
N ALA A 275 13.48 9.07 -8.16
CA ALA A 275 14.01 9.58 -6.89
C ALA A 275 14.94 8.55 -6.20
N ASP A 276 14.60 7.26 -6.23
CA ASP A 276 15.39 6.21 -5.58
C ASP A 276 16.78 5.98 -6.21
N LEU A 277 17.05 6.54 -7.39
CA LEU A 277 18.42 6.55 -7.93
C LEU A 277 19.43 7.34 -7.09
N VAL A 278 18.97 8.19 -6.17
CA VAL A 278 19.87 8.87 -5.22
C VAL A 278 20.49 7.90 -4.23
N HIS A 279 19.86 6.75 -3.97
CA HIS A 279 20.34 5.74 -3.03
C HIS A 279 21.47 4.89 -3.65
N PRO A 280 22.69 4.87 -3.04
CA PRO A 280 23.81 4.11 -3.57
C PRO A 280 23.53 2.61 -3.71
N ARG A 281 22.81 2.01 -2.75
CA ARG A 281 22.45 0.58 -2.78
C ARG A 281 21.61 0.22 -4.00
N VAL A 282 20.58 1.02 -4.31
CA VAL A 282 19.73 0.81 -5.49
C VAL A 282 20.55 0.88 -6.77
N ARG A 283 21.44 1.88 -6.90
CA ARG A 283 22.33 1.98 -8.06
C ARG A 283 23.27 0.79 -8.19
N SER A 284 23.91 0.39 -7.10
CA SER A 284 24.82 -0.77 -7.10
C SER A 284 24.09 -2.03 -7.52
N ARG A 285 22.84 -2.22 -7.07
CA ARG A 285 22.04 -3.38 -7.41
C ARG A 285 21.65 -3.38 -8.89
N ILE A 286 21.19 -2.26 -9.41
CA ILE A 286 20.88 -2.12 -10.85
C ILE A 286 22.11 -2.45 -11.72
N LEU A 287 23.29 -2.00 -11.29
CA LEU A 287 24.52 -2.29 -12.02
C LEU A 287 24.97 -3.76 -11.91
N ALA A 288 24.70 -4.43 -10.80
CA ALA A 288 25.05 -5.83 -10.58
C ALA A 288 24.10 -6.79 -11.32
N ASP A 289 22.79 -6.56 -11.21
CA ASP A 289 21.76 -7.47 -11.74
C ASP A 289 21.43 -7.17 -13.22
N GLY A 290 21.67 -5.92 -13.67
CA GLY A 290 21.31 -5.46 -15.01
C GLY A 290 19.80 -5.30 -15.20
N PHE A 291 19.34 -5.57 -16.43
CA PHE A 291 17.92 -5.48 -16.80
C PHE A 291 17.45 -6.78 -17.44
N GLU A 292 16.28 -7.24 -17.03
CA GLU A 292 15.65 -8.38 -17.69
C GLU A 292 15.14 -8.01 -19.10
N ILE A 293 15.02 -9.03 -19.97
CA ILE A 293 14.44 -8.83 -21.32
C ILE A 293 13.04 -8.21 -21.24
N ARG A 294 12.26 -8.63 -20.25
CA ARG A 294 10.91 -8.07 -20.00
C ARG A 294 10.98 -6.55 -19.77
N ASP A 295 11.93 -6.06 -18.97
CA ASP A 295 12.07 -4.65 -18.64
C ASP A 295 12.43 -3.82 -19.88
N ILE A 296 13.32 -4.36 -20.72
CA ILE A 296 13.70 -3.75 -22.00
C ILE A 296 12.47 -3.67 -22.93
N VAL A 297 11.69 -4.74 -23.04
CA VAL A 297 10.51 -4.78 -23.91
C VAL A 297 9.43 -3.81 -23.42
N VAL A 298 9.10 -3.82 -22.12
CA VAL A 298 8.11 -2.91 -21.54
C VAL A 298 8.51 -1.45 -21.73
N SER A 299 9.79 -1.14 -21.49
CA SER A 299 10.32 0.21 -21.66
C SER A 299 10.34 0.65 -23.13
N LEU A 300 10.64 -0.27 -24.05
CA LEU A 300 10.55 0.00 -25.49
C LEU A 300 9.12 0.33 -25.91
N VAL A 301 8.15 -0.43 -25.41
CA VAL A 301 6.72 -0.17 -25.66
C VAL A 301 6.30 1.18 -25.08
N ALA A 302 6.79 1.56 -23.90
CA ALA A 302 6.56 2.89 -23.31
C ALA A 302 7.14 4.00 -24.21
N GLY A 303 8.38 3.85 -24.67
CA GLY A 303 9.03 4.77 -25.59
C GLY A 303 8.29 4.93 -26.91
N ILE A 304 7.81 3.81 -27.49
CA ILE A 304 6.97 3.83 -28.70
C ILE A 304 5.67 4.59 -28.46
N GLY A 305 5.01 4.37 -27.31
CA GLY A 305 3.80 5.09 -26.92
C GLY A 305 4.02 6.61 -26.85
N MET A 306 5.11 7.05 -26.22
CA MET A 306 5.51 8.46 -26.15
C MET A 306 5.81 9.04 -27.54
N PHE A 307 6.57 8.32 -28.36
CA PHE A 307 6.85 8.72 -29.74
C PHE A 307 5.55 8.93 -30.53
N MET A 308 4.62 7.98 -30.44
CA MET A 308 3.33 8.06 -31.13
C MET A 308 2.47 9.22 -30.63
N PHE A 309 2.48 9.49 -29.32
CA PHE A 309 1.83 10.66 -28.76
C PHE A 309 2.39 11.95 -29.36
N MET A 310 3.69 12.16 -29.27
CA MET A 310 4.37 13.38 -29.76
C MET A 310 4.20 13.59 -31.25
N LYS A 311 4.26 12.52 -32.06
CA LYS A 311 4.08 12.56 -33.52
C LYS A 311 2.66 12.92 -33.93
N THR A 312 1.66 12.55 -33.14
CA THR A 312 0.24 12.62 -33.54
C THR A 312 -0.58 13.63 -32.76
N CYS A 313 -0.03 14.20 -31.67
CA CYS A 313 -0.65 15.31 -30.97
C CYS A 313 -0.52 16.58 -31.81
N ARG A 314 -1.64 17.29 -31.99
CA ARG A 314 -1.70 18.49 -32.83
C ARG A 314 -1.80 19.73 -31.96
N LYS A 315 -1.36 20.86 -32.54
CA LYS A 315 -1.52 22.17 -31.91
C LYS A 315 -3.01 22.45 -31.60
N ASP A 316 -3.29 22.77 -30.35
CA ASP A 316 -4.58 23.23 -29.83
C ASP A 316 -4.32 24.16 -28.65
N GLU A 317 -4.35 25.47 -28.91
CA GLU A 317 -4.05 26.48 -27.88
C GLU A 317 -5.08 26.51 -26.74
N LYS A 318 -6.35 26.12 -27.02
CA LYS A 318 -7.38 26.01 -25.97
C LYS A 318 -7.10 24.83 -25.04
N ALA A 319 -6.72 23.68 -25.59
CA ALA A 319 -6.28 22.53 -24.83
C ALA A 319 -4.99 22.83 -24.04
N ALA A 320 -4.01 23.51 -24.65
CA ALA A 320 -2.78 23.93 -24.00
C ALA A 320 -3.04 24.83 -22.77
N ALA A 321 -3.99 25.76 -22.85
CA ALA A 321 -4.36 26.60 -21.72
C ALA A 321 -4.99 25.79 -20.57
N LYS A 322 -5.85 24.80 -20.88
CA LYS A 322 -6.46 23.91 -19.86
C LYS A 322 -5.42 23.00 -19.19
N VAL A 323 -4.47 22.47 -19.97
CA VAL A 323 -3.39 21.61 -19.49
C VAL A 323 -2.53 22.34 -18.47
N LYS A 324 -2.25 23.64 -18.66
CA LYS A 324 -1.51 24.46 -17.66
C LYS A 324 -2.22 24.46 -16.29
N VAL A 325 -3.55 24.65 -16.29
CA VAL A 325 -4.34 24.67 -15.05
C VAL A 325 -4.33 23.31 -14.37
N ILE A 326 -4.52 22.22 -15.14
CA ILE A 326 -4.50 20.86 -14.61
C ILE A 326 -3.10 20.52 -14.08
N GLY A 327 -2.03 20.94 -14.76
CA GLY A 327 -0.67 20.78 -14.29
C GLY A 327 -0.41 21.51 -12.97
N LEU A 328 -0.94 22.73 -12.81
CA LEU A 328 -0.89 23.46 -11.54
C LEU A 328 -1.64 22.71 -10.44
N CYS A 329 -2.83 22.16 -10.73
CA CYS A 329 -3.55 21.30 -9.79
C CYS A 329 -2.72 20.07 -9.39
N GLY A 330 -1.97 19.48 -10.33
CA GLY A 330 -1.04 18.39 -10.06
C GLY A 330 0.04 18.76 -9.04
N ILE A 331 0.71 19.90 -9.25
CA ILE A 331 1.73 20.42 -8.30
C ILE A 331 1.10 20.66 -6.92
N VAL A 332 -0.04 21.34 -6.89
CA VAL A 332 -0.75 21.64 -5.63
C VAL A 332 -1.13 20.34 -4.92
N GLY A 333 -1.65 19.35 -5.63
CA GLY A 333 -1.97 18.04 -5.05
C GLY A 333 -0.74 17.32 -4.50
N ALA A 334 0.38 17.34 -5.23
CA ALA A 334 1.63 16.71 -4.81
C ALA A 334 2.24 17.33 -3.55
N LEU A 335 2.13 18.66 -3.40
CA LEU A 335 2.73 19.38 -2.28
C LEU A 335 1.80 19.54 -1.08
N CYS A 336 0.49 19.70 -1.32
CA CYS A 336 -0.46 19.99 -0.24
C CYS A 336 -0.86 18.73 0.53
N PHE A 337 -0.98 17.56 -0.12
CA PHE A 337 -1.41 16.35 0.58
C PHE A 337 -0.47 15.95 1.73
N PRO A 338 0.87 15.98 1.58
CA PRO A 338 1.79 15.66 2.66
C PRO A 338 1.84 16.68 3.81
N LEU A 339 1.27 17.88 3.65
CA LEU A 339 1.36 18.95 4.64
C LEU A 339 0.94 18.52 6.04
N ILE A 340 -0.21 17.84 6.17
CA ILE A 340 -0.75 17.43 7.47
C ILE A 340 0.18 16.44 8.17
N HIS A 341 0.67 15.43 7.45
CA HIS A 341 1.64 14.48 7.98
C HIS A 341 2.94 15.17 8.40
N SER A 342 3.41 16.10 7.58
CA SER A 342 4.68 16.79 7.85
C SER A 342 4.64 17.69 9.07
N LEU A 343 3.43 18.12 9.51
CA LEU A 343 3.24 18.89 10.73
C LEU A 343 3.37 18.04 12.00
N THR A 344 3.24 16.72 11.91
CA THR A 344 3.15 15.82 13.06
C THR A 344 4.53 15.35 13.52
N SER A 345 4.80 15.40 14.82
CA SER A 345 6.11 15.07 15.39
C SER A 345 6.54 13.62 15.13
N VAL A 346 5.62 12.67 15.16
CA VAL A 346 5.88 11.24 14.91
C VAL A 346 6.43 11.03 13.49
N TYR A 347 5.78 11.60 12.48
CA TYR A 347 6.25 11.45 11.10
C TYR A 347 7.56 12.19 10.83
N GLN A 348 7.80 13.30 11.56
CA GLN A 348 9.08 13.98 11.49
C GLN A 348 10.22 13.10 12.04
N LYS A 349 10.00 12.42 13.18
CA LYS A 349 10.96 11.44 13.72
C LYS A 349 11.26 10.32 12.73
N TRP A 350 10.22 9.73 12.13
CA TRP A 350 10.42 8.65 11.15
C TRP A 350 11.28 9.08 9.97
N VAL A 351 11.14 10.30 9.49
CA VAL A 351 11.94 10.82 8.37
C VAL A 351 13.33 11.23 8.80
N VAL A 352 13.45 12.02 9.89
CA VAL A 352 14.71 12.65 10.28
C VAL A 352 15.63 11.67 11.01
N GLU A 353 15.09 10.86 11.91
CA GLU A 353 15.84 9.89 12.71
C GLU A 353 15.84 8.50 12.07
N GLY A 354 14.68 8.03 11.61
CA GLY A 354 14.50 6.70 11.01
C GLY A 354 14.87 6.62 9.53
N HIS A 355 15.18 7.73 8.87
CA HIS A 355 15.49 7.80 7.43
C HIS A 355 14.44 7.16 6.52
N GLN A 356 13.18 7.20 6.94
CA GLN A 356 12.05 6.60 6.23
C GLN A 356 11.42 7.62 5.27
N PHE A 357 11.89 7.64 4.02
CA PHE A 357 11.46 8.62 3.02
C PHE A 357 10.18 8.23 2.27
N GLY A 358 9.71 6.99 2.38
CA GLY A 358 8.48 6.53 1.76
C GLY A 358 7.41 6.24 2.81
N TYR A 359 6.25 6.88 2.68
CA TYR A 359 5.08 6.63 3.51
C TYR A 359 3.81 6.94 2.70
N VAL A 360 2.65 6.66 3.28
CA VAL A 360 1.32 6.88 2.66
C VAL A 360 1.20 8.15 1.82
N PRO A 361 1.57 9.37 2.30
CA PRO A 361 1.40 10.59 1.51
C PRO A 361 2.23 10.61 0.22
N THR A 362 3.35 9.89 0.19
CA THR A 362 4.27 9.85 -0.95
C THR A 362 3.59 9.29 -2.21
N THR A 363 2.77 8.24 -2.06
CA THR A 363 2.00 7.67 -3.17
C THR A 363 0.97 8.66 -3.71
N ILE A 364 0.26 9.38 -2.83
CA ILE A 364 -0.71 10.40 -3.29
C ILE A 364 0.02 11.55 -3.99
N SER A 365 1.19 11.98 -3.47
CA SER A 365 2.03 12.98 -4.13
C SER A 365 2.47 12.53 -5.52
N TYR A 366 2.78 11.25 -5.71
CA TYR A 366 3.12 10.68 -7.01
C TYR A 366 2.01 10.88 -8.05
N PHE A 367 0.73 10.67 -7.69
CA PHE A 367 -0.39 10.99 -8.59
C PHE A 367 -0.36 12.45 -9.04
N GLY A 368 -0.09 13.38 -8.12
CA GLY A 368 0.04 14.80 -8.43
C GLY A 368 1.22 15.09 -9.38
N TRP A 369 2.39 14.51 -9.12
CA TRP A 369 3.57 14.66 -9.97
C TRP A 369 3.35 14.12 -11.38
N ILE A 370 2.71 12.96 -11.52
CA ILE A 370 2.41 12.39 -12.84
C ILE A 370 1.43 13.26 -13.62
N VAL A 371 0.43 13.84 -12.95
CA VAL A 371 -0.47 14.82 -13.59
C VAL A 371 0.35 16.02 -14.09
N PHE A 372 1.23 16.58 -13.27
CA PHE A 372 2.10 17.69 -13.66
C PHE A 372 2.99 17.35 -14.86
N ILE A 373 3.74 16.24 -14.78
CA ILE A 373 4.65 15.77 -15.84
C ILE A 373 3.89 15.54 -17.14
N THR A 374 2.74 14.85 -17.07
CA THR A 374 1.89 14.61 -18.23
C THR A 374 1.43 15.91 -18.88
N CYS A 375 1.02 16.88 -18.05
CA CYS A 375 0.59 18.19 -18.53
C CYS A 375 1.76 18.97 -19.13
N ALA A 376 2.94 18.94 -18.54
CA ALA A 376 4.14 19.59 -19.06
C ALA A 376 4.52 19.00 -20.44
N VAL A 377 4.56 17.68 -20.56
CA VAL A 377 4.83 16.98 -21.83
C VAL A 377 3.75 17.27 -22.87
N SER A 378 2.46 17.22 -22.49
CA SER A 378 1.35 17.49 -23.41
C SER A 378 1.32 18.94 -23.87
N TYR A 379 1.76 19.88 -23.06
CA TYR A 379 1.80 21.30 -23.39
C TYR A 379 2.70 21.58 -24.60
N LEU A 380 3.82 20.86 -24.76
CA LEU A 380 4.78 21.09 -25.85
C LEU A 380 4.13 20.96 -27.23
N PRO A 381 3.52 19.81 -27.63
CA PRO A 381 2.87 19.70 -28.92
C PRO A 381 1.59 20.54 -29.03
N LEU A 382 0.79 20.65 -27.95
CA LEU A 382 -0.45 21.44 -27.97
C LEU A 382 -0.20 22.94 -28.19
N SER A 383 0.89 23.49 -27.67
CA SER A 383 1.29 24.89 -27.89
C SER A 383 2.01 25.11 -29.23
N GLY A 384 2.33 24.06 -29.97
CA GLY A 384 3.09 24.14 -31.20
C GLY A 384 4.59 24.43 -31.03
N ARG A 385 5.11 24.23 -29.79
CA ARG A 385 6.54 24.46 -29.49
C ARG A 385 7.47 23.35 -29.99
N THR A 386 6.93 22.18 -30.32
CA THR A 386 7.67 21.05 -30.91
C THR A 386 7.84 21.26 -32.41
N LYS A 387 8.83 22.08 -32.84
CA LYS A 387 9.06 22.39 -34.25
C LYS A 387 10.01 21.44 -35.00
N GLY A 388 10.67 20.49 -34.30
CA GLY A 388 11.69 19.63 -34.91
C GLY A 388 11.18 18.23 -35.25
N LYS A 389 11.63 17.62 -36.35
CA LYS A 389 11.38 16.21 -36.70
C LYS A 389 11.96 15.24 -35.64
N ALA A 390 12.97 15.66 -34.88
CA ALA A 390 13.63 14.89 -33.86
C ALA A 390 12.85 14.81 -32.53
N ALA A 391 11.98 15.78 -32.23
CA ALA A 391 11.29 15.85 -30.93
C ALA A 391 10.52 14.57 -30.53
N PRO A 392 9.77 13.88 -31.41
CA PRO A 392 9.14 12.62 -31.07
C PRO A 392 10.14 11.51 -30.71
N TYR A 393 11.25 11.41 -31.40
CA TYR A 393 12.30 10.42 -31.16
C TYR A 393 12.97 10.66 -29.81
N VAL A 394 13.35 11.91 -29.53
CA VAL A 394 13.97 12.30 -28.26
C VAL A 394 13.02 11.98 -27.09
N ALA A 395 11.75 12.35 -27.19
CA ALA A 395 10.77 12.06 -26.14
C ALA A 395 10.57 10.55 -25.96
N GLY A 396 10.53 9.77 -27.03
CA GLY A 396 10.47 8.31 -26.97
C GLY A 396 11.68 7.69 -26.29
N ILE A 397 12.89 8.14 -26.62
CA ILE A 397 14.15 7.68 -26.00
C ILE A 397 14.18 8.05 -24.51
N VAL A 398 13.80 9.29 -24.16
CA VAL A 398 13.77 9.75 -22.77
C VAL A 398 12.82 8.88 -21.94
N LEU A 399 11.60 8.59 -22.43
CA LEU A 399 10.68 7.73 -21.68
C LEU A 399 11.15 6.27 -21.67
N PHE A 400 11.72 5.75 -22.74
CA PHE A 400 12.35 4.43 -22.74
C PHE A 400 13.39 4.32 -21.63
N THR A 401 14.35 5.25 -21.57
CA THR A 401 15.41 5.25 -20.55
C THR A 401 14.84 5.42 -19.14
N ALA A 402 13.92 6.36 -18.93
CA ALA A 402 13.30 6.57 -17.63
C ALA A 402 12.50 5.35 -17.16
N SER A 403 11.75 4.72 -18.06
CA SER A 403 11.00 3.49 -17.77
C SER A 403 11.94 2.33 -17.44
N LEU A 404 13.02 2.15 -18.18
CA LEU A 404 14.00 1.11 -17.94
C LEU A 404 14.67 1.27 -16.57
N LEU A 405 15.07 2.49 -16.23
CA LEU A 405 15.61 2.77 -14.89
C LEU A 405 14.57 2.54 -13.79
N THR A 406 13.29 2.88 -14.03
CA THR A 406 12.21 2.59 -13.08
C THR A 406 12.01 1.08 -12.88
N CYS A 407 12.09 0.28 -13.95
CA CYS A 407 12.06 -1.19 -13.83
C CYS A 407 13.22 -1.70 -12.99
N GLY A 408 14.45 -1.21 -13.20
CA GLY A 408 15.61 -1.58 -12.41
C GLY A 408 15.48 -1.19 -10.92
N ILE A 409 14.94 0.01 -10.62
CA ILE A 409 14.64 0.43 -9.25
C ILE A 409 13.66 -0.53 -8.60
N ASN A 410 12.55 -0.82 -9.28
CA ASN A 410 11.51 -1.70 -8.77
C ASN A 410 12.03 -3.12 -8.56
N HIS A 411 12.84 -3.64 -9.47
CA HIS A 411 13.47 -4.94 -9.33
C HIS A 411 14.36 -4.99 -8.08
N ALA A 412 15.24 -4.02 -7.90
CA ALA A 412 16.10 -3.91 -6.73
C ALA A 412 15.28 -3.86 -5.41
N LEU A 413 14.22 -3.06 -5.35
CA LEU A 413 13.40 -2.92 -4.15
C LEU A 413 12.54 -4.15 -3.88
N ILE A 414 12.01 -4.80 -4.91
CA ILE A 414 11.21 -6.03 -4.77
C ILE A 414 12.10 -7.17 -4.28
N VAL A 415 13.28 -7.35 -4.85
CA VAL A 415 14.21 -8.43 -4.46
C VAL A 415 14.79 -8.20 -3.07
N GLU A 416 15.15 -6.96 -2.72
CA GLU A 416 15.83 -6.72 -1.43
C GLU A 416 14.87 -6.54 -0.23
N LYS A 417 13.64 -6.09 -0.45
CA LYS A 417 12.76 -5.68 0.64
C LYS A 417 11.37 -6.27 0.58
N ILE A 418 10.67 -6.06 -0.53
CA ILE A 418 9.23 -6.36 -0.59
C ILE A 418 8.97 -7.85 -0.65
N GLY A 419 9.69 -8.55 -1.53
CA GLY A 419 9.56 -9.99 -1.72
C GLY A 419 9.88 -10.78 -0.45
N PRO A 420 11.06 -10.60 0.15
CA PRO A 420 11.41 -11.29 1.40
C PRO A 420 10.43 -10.99 2.52
N THR A 421 10.09 -9.70 2.75
CA THR A 421 9.12 -9.32 3.79
C THR A 421 7.73 -9.93 3.52
N SER A 422 7.25 -9.84 2.27
CA SER A 422 5.95 -10.41 1.89
C SER A 422 5.92 -11.93 2.04
N ILE A 423 6.98 -12.62 1.65
CA ILE A 423 7.10 -14.08 1.80
C ILE A 423 7.06 -14.44 3.29
N THR A 424 7.90 -13.79 4.09
CA THR A 424 7.98 -14.03 5.54
C THR A 424 6.61 -13.82 6.22
N TYR A 425 5.95 -12.67 6.01
CA TYR A 425 4.64 -12.43 6.59
C TYR A 425 3.58 -13.42 6.09
N SER A 426 3.53 -13.69 4.80
CA SER A 426 2.55 -14.60 4.20
C SER A 426 2.74 -16.03 4.71
N TYR A 427 3.97 -16.53 4.72
CA TYR A 427 4.28 -17.91 5.12
C TYR A 427 4.02 -18.10 6.62
N ARG A 428 4.55 -17.22 7.47
CA ARG A 428 4.31 -17.26 8.90
C ARG A 428 2.82 -17.22 9.23
N THR A 429 2.05 -16.32 8.60
CA THR A 429 0.60 -16.23 8.84
C THR A 429 -0.13 -17.52 8.43
N GLN A 430 0.21 -18.11 7.29
CA GLN A 430 -0.39 -19.37 6.84
C GLN A 430 0.01 -20.55 7.74
N LEU A 431 1.23 -20.54 8.21
CA LEU A 431 1.75 -21.55 9.12
C LEU A 431 1.06 -21.51 10.47
N PHE A 432 0.90 -20.31 11.05
CA PHE A 432 0.14 -20.16 12.30
C PHE A 432 -1.31 -20.59 12.15
N LEU A 433 -1.93 -20.32 10.98
CA LEU A 433 -3.26 -20.80 10.69
C LEU A 433 -3.32 -22.34 10.62
N ALA A 434 -2.31 -22.98 10.03
CA ALA A 434 -2.20 -24.42 10.00
C ALA A 434 -1.98 -25.00 11.40
N ALA A 435 -1.10 -24.39 12.19
CA ALA A 435 -0.84 -24.77 13.57
C ALA A 435 -2.09 -24.61 14.46
N ALA A 436 -2.81 -23.49 14.35
CA ALA A 436 -4.03 -23.25 15.10
C ALA A 436 -5.13 -24.30 14.83
N LYS A 437 -5.19 -24.84 13.61
CA LYS A 437 -6.14 -25.88 13.20
C LYS A 437 -5.66 -27.29 13.48
N ASP A 438 -4.40 -27.46 13.81
CA ASP A 438 -3.86 -28.78 14.09
C ASP A 438 -4.39 -29.32 15.41
N SER A 439 -4.85 -30.57 15.39
CA SER A 439 -5.47 -31.22 16.56
C SER A 439 -4.49 -31.42 17.73
N TYR A 440 -3.18 -31.47 17.44
CA TYR A 440 -2.14 -31.55 18.46
C TYR A 440 -2.08 -30.28 19.31
N CYS A 441 -1.96 -29.12 18.66
CA CYS A 441 -1.93 -27.83 19.34
C CYS A 441 -3.20 -27.56 20.16
N SER A 442 -4.38 -27.90 19.60
CA SER A 442 -5.64 -27.70 20.31
C SER A 442 -5.83 -28.67 21.48
N LYS A 443 -5.22 -29.87 21.44
CA LYS A 443 -5.27 -30.86 22.52
C LYS A 443 -4.37 -30.47 23.66
N GLU A 444 -3.18 -29.98 23.39
CA GLU A 444 -2.21 -29.61 24.44
C GLU A 444 -2.56 -28.28 25.10
N GLY A 445 -3.21 -27.35 24.40
CA GLY A 445 -3.71 -26.08 24.95
C GLY A 445 -2.60 -25.20 25.51
N TYR A 446 -1.60 -24.88 24.66
CA TYR A 446 -0.47 -24.06 25.08
C TYR A 446 -0.92 -22.68 25.56
N ASP A 447 -0.54 -22.29 26.77
CA ASP A 447 -0.82 -20.98 27.36
C ASP A 447 0.36 -20.00 27.23
N LEU A 448 1.54 -20.52 26.91
CA LEU A 448 2.72 -19.74 26.54
C LEU A 448 3.44 -20.43 25.38
N VAL A 449 3.85 -19.64 24.34
CA VAL A 449 4.59 -20.18 23.20
C VAL A 449 5.86 -19.36 22.93
N TYR A 450 6.98 -20.04 22.92
CA TYR A 450 8.24 -19.48 22.45
C TYR A 450 8.30 -19.48 20.91
N ALA A 451 8.41 -18.31 20.31
CA ALA A 451 8.43 -18.13 18.86
C ALA A 451 9.56 -17.16 18.45
N PRO A 452 10.83 -17.60 18.45
CA PRO A 452 12.01 -16.74 18.28
C PRO A 452 12.05 -16.04 16.93
N ASP A 453 11.47 -16.63 15.89
CA ASP A 453 11.49 -16.09 14.53
C ASP A 453 10.60 -14.85 14.33
N PHE A 454 9.94 -14.38 15.38
CA PHE A 454 9.08 -13.20 15.38
C PHE A 454 9.73 -11.98 16.03
N GLU A 455 11.01 -12.05 16.36
CA GLU A 455 11.74 -10.92 16.94
C GLU A 455 11.69 -9.70 15.99
N GLY A 456 11.33 -8.55 16.56
CA GLY A 456 11.19 -7.29 15.80
C GLY A 456 9.88 -7.09 15.03
N VAL A 457 8.91 -8.01 15.14
CA VAL A 457 7.61 -7.95 14.45
C VAL A 457 6.45 -7.86 15.46
N HIS A 458 6.55 -6.97 16.44
CA HIS A 458 5.59 -6.86 17.56
C HIS A 458 4.11 -6.89 17.15
N ASP A 459 3.73 -6.10 16.16
CA ASP A 459 2.32 -6.06 15.72
C ASP A 459 1.84 -7.40 15.14
N SER A 460 2.74 -8.20 14.59
CA SER A 460 2.39 -9.51 14.03
C SER A 460 2.19 -10.57 15.11
N MET A 461 2.92 -10.51 16.21
CA MET A 461 2.78 -11.48 17.31
C MET A 461 1.36 -11.47 17.88
N MET A 462 0.85 -10.30 18.25
CA MET A 462 -0.53 -10.15 18.74
C MET A 462 -1.57 -10.73 17.78
N PHE A 463 -1.39 -10.57 16.46
CA PHE A 463 -2.33 -11.13 15.49
C PHE A 463 -2.22 -12.64 15.36
N HIS A 464 -1.04 -13.20 15.53
CA HIS A 464 -0.83 -14.64 15.55
C HIS A 464 -1.39 -15.27 16.83
N GLU A 465 -1.25 -14.61 17.99
CA GLU A 465 -1.93 -14.99 19.24
C GLU A 465 -3.44 -15.08 19.03
N ILE A 466 -4.06 -14.01 18.53
CA ILE A 466 -5.50 -13.96 18.23
C ILE A 466 -5.91 -15.09 17.27
N MET A 467 -5.05 -15.47 16.33
CA MET A 467 -5.33 -16.55 15.39
C MET A 467 -5.30 -17.92 16.09
N LEU A 468 -4.30 -18.19 16.92
CA LEU A 468 -4.21 -19.42 17.71
C LEU A 468 -5.43 -19.57 18.62
N GLU A 469 -5.82 -18.50 19.31
CA GLU A 469 -6.99 -18.49 20.19
C GLU A 469 -8.32 -18.81 19.50
N ASN A 470 -8.53 -18.29 18.31
CA ASN A 470 -9.84 -18.29 17.65
C ASN A 470 -10.03 -19.36 16.57
N GLU A 471 -8.96 -19.83 15.94
CA GLU A 471 -9.04 -20.86 14.89
C GLU A 471 -8.86 -22.28 15.44
N SER A 472 -8.47 -22.43 16.70
CA SER A 472 -8.36 -23.71 17.40
C SER A 472 -9.74 -24.31 17.69
N GLU A 473 -9.84 -25.64 17.76
CA GLU A 473 -11.09 -26.35 18.12
C GLU A 473 -11.56 -25.99 19.53
N THR A 474 -10.62 -25.73 20.43
CA THR A 474 -10.88 -25.25 21.81
C THR A 474 -10.17 -23.93 22.01
N PRO A 475 -10.88 -22.78 22.04
CA PRO A 475 -10.26 -21.49 22.30
C PRO A 475 -9.51 -21.48 23.64
N TYR A 476 -8.29 -20.98 23.64
CA TYR A 476 -7.46 -20.84 24.85
C TYR A 476 -6.65 -19.54 24.75
N ASP A 477 -6.37 -18.95 25.90
CA ASP A 477 -5.51 -17.75 25.95
C ASP A 477 -4.05 -18.20 25.77
N VAL A 478 -3.34 -17.59 24.83
CA VAL A 478 -1.93 -17.88 24.54
C VAL A 478 -1.13 -16.60 24.44
N PHE A 479 0.08 -16.61 24.97
CA PHE A 479 1.05 -15.54 24.80
C PHE A 479 2.22 -16.01 23.95
N LEU A 480 2.62 -15.21 22.96
CA LEU A 480 3.81 -15.45 22.15
C LEU A 480 4.99 -14.62 22.67
N ILE A 481 6.11 -15.26 22.88
CA ILE A 481 7.37 -14.64 23.32
C ILE A 481 8.46 -14.99 22.31
N SER A 482 9.21 -13.98 21.84
CA SER A 482 10.33 -14.16 20.91
C SER A 482 11.69 -14.16 21.61
N SER A 483 11.79 -13.54 22.80
CA SER A 483 13.03 -13.47 23.57
C SER A 483 13.22 -14.74 24.41
N PRO A 484 14.34 -15.46 24.29
CA PRO A 484 14.61 -16.61 25.14
C PRO A 484 14.68 -16.24 26.61
N ASP A 485 15.33 -15.13 26.97
CA ASP A 485 15.45 -14.69 28.38
C ASP A 485 14.06 -14.38 29.00
N GLU A 486 13.18 -13.77 28.22
CA GLU A 486 11.81 -13.50 28.65
C GLU A 486 11.04 -14.82 28.82
N TYR A 487 11.15 -15.73 27.87
CA TYR A 487 10.52 -17.04 27.94
C TYR A 487 10.99 -17.82 29.16
N TYR A 488 12.29 -17.91 29.44
CA TYR A 488 12.86 -18.60 30.59
C TYR A 488 12.35 -18.07 31.94
N SER A 489 12.23 -16.74 32.04
CA SER A 489 11.77 -16.11 33.27
C SER A 489 10.25 -16.28 33.49
N THR A 490 9.49 -16.48 32.42
CA THR A 490 8.03 -16.44 32.40
C THR A 490 7.41 -17.84 32.37
N ALA A 491 8.00 -18.80 31.64
CA ALA A 491 7.49 -20.15 31.44
C ALA A 491 7.15 -20.90 32.73
N PRO A 492 7.93 -20.77 33.85
CA PRO A 492 7.58 -21.45 35.11
C PRO A 492 6.24 -21.01 35.72
N SER A 493 5.68 -19.88 35.25
CA SER A 493 4.37 -19.36 35.70
C SER A 493 3.19 -19.92 34.90
N TYR A 494 3.45 -20.61 33.81
CA TYR A 494 2.46 -21.19 32.90
C TYR A 494 2.37 -22.70 33.08
N LYS A 495 1.23 -23.28 32.69
CA LYS A 495 0.98 -24.70 32.84
C LYS A 495 1.49 -25.54 31.69
N ASN A 496 1.32 -25.01 30.48
CA ASN A 496 1.60 -25.73 29.26
C ASN A 496 2.43 -24.83 28.32
N PRO A 497 3.71 -24.61 28.62
CA PRO A 497 4.58 -23.87 27.71
C PRO A 497 4.93 -24.71 26.48
N GLY A 498 4.82 -24.11 25.28
CA GLY A 498 5.16 -24.74 24.02
C GLY A 498 6.20 -23.94 23.24
N VAL A 499 6.64 -24.50 22.12
CA VAL A 499 7.61 -23.88 21.21
C VAL A 499 7.11 -23.98 19.79
N ILE A 500 7.21 -22.88 19.03
CA ILE A 500 6.99 -22.85 17.59
C ILE A 500 8.24 -22.27 16.93
N LEU A 501 8.98 -23.09 16.21
CA LEU A 501 10.13 -22.69 15.40
C LEU A 501 9.71 -22.65 13.94
N TYR A 502 10.17 -21.67 13.21
CA TYR A 502 9.95 -21.54 11.78
C TYR A 502 11.24 -21.78 11.01
N ASP A 503 11.21 -22.71 10.09
CA ASP A 503 12.28 -22.94 9.15
C ASP A 503 11.93 -22.26 7.81
N GLU A 504 12.65 -21.19 7.47
CA GLU A 504 12.46 -20.41 6.24
C GLU A 504 12.80 -21.22 4.97
N ASP A 505 13.76 -22.11 5.05
CA ASP A 505 14.25 -22.86 3.89
C ASP A 505 13.27 -23.95 3.46
N SER A 506 12.64 -24.62 4.42
CA SER A 506 11.65 -25.66 4.15
C SER A 506 10.19 -25.18 4.17
N ASP A 507 9.92 -23.95 4.64
CA ASP A 507 8.57 -23.44 4.90
C ASP A 507 7.76 -24.37 5.82
N THR A 508 8.39 -24.80 6.91
CA THR A 508 7.77 -25.66 7.92
C THR A 508 7.81 -25.04 9.31
N ALA A 509 6.87 -25.41 10.17
CA ALA A 509 6.94 -25.16 11.59
C ALA A 509 7.24 -26.47 12.35
N ILE A 510 8.06 -26.32 13.37
CA ILE A 510 8.28 -27.31 14.39
C ILE A 510 7.52 -26.85 15.64
N ILE A 511 6.56 -27.64 16.07
CA ILE A 511 5.71 -27.35 17.23
C ILE A 511 5.89 -28.48 18.22
N THR A 512 6.12 -28.14 19.50
CA THR A 512 6.37 -29.14 20.50
C THR A 512 6.20 -28.61 21.90
N ASP A 513 6.03 -29.52 22.88
CA ASP A 513 6.13 -29.23 24.30
C ASP A 513 7.57 -28.90 24.69
N SER A 514 7.72 -28.05 25.70
CA SER A 514 9.02 -27.71 26.26
C SER A 514 9.22 -28.48 27.56
N ASP A 515 9.98 -29.57 27.54
CA ASP A 515 10.22 -30.38 28.72
C ASP A 515 11.30 -29.80 29.66
N GLU A 516 12.33 -29.18 29.09
CA GLU A 516 13.38 -28.49 29.85
C GLU A 516 13.95 -27.31 29.08
N ILE A 517 14.03 -26.20 29.78
CA ILE A 517 14.68 -24.98 29.30
C ILE A 517 16.04 -24.89 29.99
N ASN A 518 17.11 -25.15 29.27
CA ASN A 518 18.46 -25.12 29.81
C ASN A 518 19.04 -23.71 29.84
N GLU A 519 19.90 -23.40 30.82
CA GLU A 519 20.62 -22.11 31.00
C GLU A 519 21.44 -21.68 29.80
N GLY A 520 21.59 -22.50 28.74
CA GLY A 520 22.32 -22.24 27.52
C GLY A 520 21.49 -21.81 26.31
N HIS A 521 20.21 -21.43 26.50
CA HIS A 521 19.28 -21.03 25.42
C HIS A 521 18.88 -22.15 24.43
N THR A 522 19.01 -23.41 24.80
CA THR A 522 18.51 -24.55 24.04
C THR A 522 17.23 -25.07 24.67
N VAL A 523 16.18 -25.19 23.88
CA VAL A 523 14.93 -25.84 24.26
C VAL A 523 15.06 -27.32 23.92
N THR A 524 14.81 -28.21 24.89
CA THR A 524 14.80 -29.64 24.66
C THR A 524 13.37 -30.15 24.46
N LEU A 525 13.17 -30.95 23.44
CA LEU A 525 11.88 -31.38 22.91
C LEU A 525 11.72 -32.90 23.04
N SER A 526 10.63 -33.36 23.63
CA SER A 526 10.33 -34.81 23.70
C SER A 526 9.66 -35.33 22.43
N ASP A 527 8.73 -34.58 21.87
CA ASP A 527 8.05 -34.88 20.61
C ASP A 527 8.26 -33.74 19.63
N ILE A 528 8.61 -34.06 18.37
CA ILE A 528 8.77 -33.07 17.30
C ILE A 528 7.54 -33.13 16.40
N ARG A 529 6.69 -32.12 16.47
CA ARG A 529 5.55 -31.97 15.55
C ARG A 529 5.95 -31.07 14.39
N ILE A 530 5.87 -31.57 13.17
CA ILE A 530 6.20 -30.81 11.95
C ILE A 530 4.93 -30.55 11.18
N ILE A 531 4.69 -29.28 10.83
CA ILE A 531 3.53 -28.82 10.04
C ILE A 531 4.04 -28.04 8.85
N SER A 532 3.46 -28.26 7.67
CA SER A 532 3.68 -27.44 6.48
C SER A 532 2.38 -26.82 6.02
N ALA A 533 2.39 -25.50 5.79
CA ALA A 533 1.22 -24.80 5.23
C ALA A 533 0.92 -25.23 3.78
N HIS A 534 1.95 -25.55 3.01
CA HIS A 534 1.85 -25.85 1.58
C HIS A 534 1.95 -27.35 1.25
N GLY A 535 2.33 -28.17 2.24
CA GLY A 535 2.65 -29.57 2.02
C GLY A 535 3.99 -29.75 1.27
N GLY A 536 4.42 -30.99 1.14
CA GLY A 536 5.67 -31.33 0.47
C GLY A 536 6.30 -32.60 1.01
N SER A 537 7.47 -32.95 0.50
CA SER A 537 8.32 -34.02 1.03
C SER A 537 9.52 -33.40 1.73
N PHE A 538 9.80 -33.84 2.94
CA PHE A 538 10.84 -33.28 3.80
C PHE A 538 11.72 -34.39 4.37
N SER A 539 12.99 -34.08 4.55
CA SER A 539 13.93 -34.89 5.34
C SER A 539 14.16 -34.14 6.65
N VAL A 540 13.79 -34.76 7.75
CA VAL A 540 13.97 -34.21 9.10
C VAL A 540 15.09 -34.96 9.77
N SER A 541 16.14 -34.26 10.19
CA SER A 541 17.26 -34.83 10.92
C SER A 541 17.51 -34.10 12.23
N TYR A 542 17.97 -34.84 13.23
CA TYR A 542 18.34 -34.31 14.54
C TYR A 542 19.37 -35.21 15.21
N GLU A 543 20.08 -34.69 16.20
CA GLU A 543 21.05 -35.45 16.99
C GLU A 543 20.39 -36.00 18.25
N ASP A 544 20.47 -37.33 18.43
CA ASP A 544 20.12 -38.03 19.63
C ASP A 544 21.34 -38.78 20.17
N ASN A 545 21.81 -38.40 21.36
CA ASN A 545 22.99 -39.00 22.01
C ASN A 545 24.25 -39.09 21.10
N GLY A 546 24.49 -38.07 20.27
CA GLY A 546 25.61 -38.00 19.34
C GLY A 546 25.43 -38.85 18.08
N THR A 547 24.24 -39.36 17.83
CA THR A 547 23.85 -40.06 16.59
C THR A 547 22.84 -39.23 15.81
N THR A 548 23.12 -38.95 14.54
CA THR A 548 22.17 -38.28 13.67
C THR A 548 21.04 -39.25 13.26
N ILE A 549 19.83 -38.93 13.62
CA ILE A 549 18.61 -39.64 13.21
C ILE A 549 17.96 -38.86 12.05
N SER A 550 17.45 -39.53 11.05
CA SER A 550 16.80 -38.89 9.90
C SER A 550 15.51 -39.59 9.55
N HIS A 551 14.45 -38.81 9.33
CA HIS A 551 13.12 -39.25 8.93
C HIS A 551 12.72 -38.62 7.60
N GLU A 552 12.14 -39.42 6.73
CA GLU A 552 11.53 -38.94 5.48
C GLU A 552 10.01 -38.83 5.71
N ILE A 553 9.48 -37.65 5.53
CA ILE A 553 8.04 -37.37 5.72
C ILE A 553 7.45 -36.71 4.47
N THR A 554 6.17 -36.97 4.22
CA THR A 554 5.40 -36.30 3.18
C THR A 554 4.11 -35.78 3.77
N LEU A 555 3.89 -34.47 3.69
CA LEU A 555 2.74 -33.78 4.25
C LEU A 555 1.84 -33.24 3.13
N LYS A 556 0.53 -33.23 3.40
CA LYS A 556 -0.42 -32.43 2.62
C LYS A 556 -0.47 -30.99 3.14
N PRO A 557 -0.99 -30.03 2.37
CA PRO A 557 -1.18 -28.67 2.86
C PRO A 557 -1.98 -28.63 4.18
N GLY A 558 -1.40 -28.00 5.19
CA GLY A 558 -1.98 -27.89 6.54
C GLY A 558 -1.93 -29.18 7.37
N GLU A 559 -1.25 -30.21 6.92
CA GLU A 559 -1.09 -31.47 7.66
C GLU A 559 0.16 -31.43 8.54
N GLY A 560 0.06 -32.00 9.73
CA GLY A 560 1.18 -32.16 10.66
C GLY A 560 1.47 -33.65 10.94
N VAL A 561 2.73 -33.96 11.19
CA VAL A 561 3.19 -35.28 11.63
C VAL A 561 4.00 -35.17 12.90
N THR A 562 3.82 -36.07 13.85
CA THR A 562 4.61 -36.14 15.07
C THR A 562 5.69 -37.21 14.92
N ILE A 563 6.93 -36.84 15.22
CA ILE A 563 8.06 -37.75 15.37
C ILE A 563 8.29 -37.89 16.87
N ALA A 564 7.94 -39.07 17.41
CA ALA A 564 8.16 -39.38 18.83
C ALA A 564 9.62 -39.71 19.04
N ASN A 565 10.22 -39.13 20.08
CA ASN A 565 11.60 -39.36 20.47
C ASN A 565 11.64 -40.10 21.83
N GLU A 566 12.66 -40.95 22.01
CA GLU A 566 12.87 -41.67 23.28
C GLU A 566 13.54 -40.79 24.35
N ALA A 567 14.22 -39.71 23.92
CA ALA A 567 14.89 -38.74 24.79
C ALA A 567 14.68 -37.32 24.25
N PRO A 568 14.77 -36.29 25.12
CA PRO A 568 14.69 -34.90 24.68
C PRO A 568 15.75 -34.56 23.66
N VAL A 569 15.37 -33.83 22.62
CA VAL A 569 16.22 -33.38 21.50
C VAL A 569 16.48 -31.89 21.59
N ASP A 570 17.72 -31.47 21.37
CA ASP A 570 18.07 -30.05 21.29
C ASP A 570 17.52 -29.45 20.00
N THR A 571 16.75 -28.37 20.12
CA THR A 571 16.18 -27.65 18.95
C THR A 571 17.23 -27.18 17.96
N ALA A 572 18.43 -26.81 18.45
CA ALA A 572 19.53 -26.39 17.59
C ALA A 572 20.09 -27.51 16.71
N SER A 573 19.77 -28.78 17.03
CA SER A 573 20.20 -29.95 16.23
C SER A 573 19.18 -30.35 15.16
N ILE A 574 17.98 -29.75 15.16
CA ILE A 574 16.92 -30.10 14.20
C ILE A 574 17.17 -29.39 12.88
N ASP A 575 17.22 -30.16 11.81
CA ASP A 575 17.38 -29.68 10.44
C ASP A 575 16.24 -30.26 9.57
N VAL A 576 15.52 -29.39 8.87
CA VAL A 576 14.38 -29.77 8.01
C VAL A 576 14.69 -29.32 6.57
N VAL A 577 14.90 -30.27 5.70
CA VAL A 577 15.25 -30.01 4.30
C VAL A 577 14.09 -30.39 3.39
N ALA A 578 13.56 -29.43 2.65
CA ALA A 578 12.58 -29.67 1.58
C ALA A 578 13.24 -30.44 0.41
N ARG A 579 12.50 -31.42 -0.15
CA ARG A 579 12.97 -32.27 -1.28
C ARG A 579 12.25 -32.01 -2.59
#